data_8e5b43cb4eaf93cbef5be7bac8bc647a
#
_entry.id   8e5b43cb4eaf93cbef5be7bac8bc647a
#
_cell.length_a   1.000
_cell.length_b   1.000
_cell.length_c   1.000
_cell.angle_alpha   90.00
_cell.angle_beta   90.00
_cell.angle_gamma   90.00
#
_symmetry.space_group_name_H-M   'P 1'
#
loop_
_entity.id
_entity.type
_entity.pdbx_description
1 polymer ?
#
loop_
_entity_poly.entity_id
_entity_poly.type
_entity_poly.pdbx_seq_one_letter_code
_entity_poly.pdbx_strand_id
1 'polypeptide(L)'
;GFERIGHLAETALPGGDRAAREPWRMGAAVLMDLEREDLIEAWFGSMPNARAMASLIRSPITKKTSAAGRYFDAASALLDITRIQHDEATAAMRLEALAARYEKEARRVEALALPQASLKSPVLDLRPIFERLLEDRLSGIPQGEAAARFVRSFGAAVGRWTAAQLDGRADVRNAKARGERPIVALTGGCFLNRMLLEDISAHLAAAGFRPVLPSAVPPGDGGLALGEAWLAKRFFEAARAQQAPLPAEPEYGFGTISKSDALA
;
A
#
# COMPACT_ATOMS: atom_id res chain seq x y z
N GLY A 1 8.63 -21.38 -5.75
CA GLY A 1 8.22 -20.78 -4.48
C GLY A 1 8.27 -19.25 -4.55
N PHE A 2 7.76 -18.59 -3.53
CA PHE A 2 7.82 -17.14 -3.38
C PHE A 2 8.81 -16.78 -2.28
N GLU A 3 9.54 -15.68 -2.49
CA GLU A 3 10.42 -15.09 -1.49
C GLU A 3 9.99 -13.64 -1.27
N ARG A 4 9.68 -13.27 -0.03
CA ARG A 4 9.39 -11.90 0.34
C ARG A 4 10.71 -11.16 0.60
N ILE A 5 11.10 -10.28 -0.31
CA ILE A 5 12.37 -9.56 -0.24
C ILE A 5 12.28 -8.23 0.52
N GLY A 6 11.06 -7.75 0.78
CA GLY A 6 10.88 -6.53 1.55
C GLY A 6 9.42 -6.16 1.78
N HIS A 7 9.19 -5.17 2.66
CA HIS A 7 7.87 -4.61 2.97
C HIS A 7 7.97 -3.19 3.53
N LEU A 8 6.86 -2.47 3.54
CA LEU A 8 6.77 -1.20 4.27
C LEU A 8 6.90 -1.44 5.78
N ALA A 9 7.47 -0.51 6.51
CA ALA A 9 7.48 -0.56 7.96
C ALA A 9 6.04 -0.79 8.48
N GLU A 10 5.93 -1.46 9.60
CA GLU A 10 4.61 -1.70 10.19
C GLU A 10 4.20 -0.56 11.10
N THR A 11 2.92 -0.18 11.04
CA THR A 11 2.27 0.73 11.99
C THR A 11 1.10 0.02 12.66
N ALA A 12 0.63 0.55 13.79
CA ALA A 12 -0.54 0.00 14.47
C ALA A 12 -1.81 0.10 13.58
N LEU A 13 -2.69 -0.90 13.71
CA LEU A 13 -4.02 -0.94 13.08
C LEU A 13 -5.11 -0.85 14.16
N PRO A 14 -5.40 0.35 14.72
CA PRO A 14 -6.23 0.51 15.91
C PRO A 14 -7.69 0.15 15.64
N GLY A 15 -8.15 -0.96 16.21
CA GLY A 15 -9.50 -1.48 16.00
C GLY A 15 -9.67 -2.35 14.76
N GLY A 16 -8.58 -2.83 14.14
CA GLY A 16 -8.62 -3.74 12.99
C GLY A 16 -9.39 -3.13 11.81
N ASP A 17 -10.42 -3.83 11.31
CA ASP A 17 -11.24 -3.39 10.16
C ASP A 17 -11.89 -2.02 10.34
N ARG A 18 -12.08 -1.59 11.59
CA ARG A 18 -12.60 -0.25 11.87
C ARG A 18 -11.64 0.84 11.39
N ALA A 19 -10.33 0.61 11.45
CA ALA A 19 -9.33 1.56 10.96
C ALA A 19 -9.46 1.81 9.45
N ALA A 20 -9.97 0.82 8.68
CA ALA A 20 -10.23 1.00 7.26
C ALA A 20 -11.43 1.93 6.97
N ARG A 21 -12.40 2.00 7.87
CA ARG A 21 -13.56 2.90 7.78
C ARG A 21 -13.36 4.24 8.47
N GLU A 22 -12.41 4.32 9.37
CA GLU A 22 -12.09 5.49 10.17
C GLU A 22 -10.62 5.90 9.95
N PRO A 23 -10.27 6.50 8.78
CA PRO A 23 -8.90 6.95 8.45
C PRO A 23 -8.18 7.72 9.55
N TRP A 24 -8.91 8.48 10.38
CA TRP A 24 -8.35 9.21 11.50
C TRP A 24 -7.59 8.31 12.49
N ARG A 25 -7.98 7.03 12.62
CA ARG A 25 -7.29 6.04 13.47
C ARG A 25 -5.90 5.74 12.93
N MET A 26 -5.78 5.66 11.61
CA MET A 26 -4.48 5.51 10.95
C MET A 26 -3.63 6.77 11.09
N GLY A 27 -4.27 7.96 10.99
CA GLY A 27 -3.60 9.22 11.29
C GLY A 27 -3.05 9.25 12.72
N ALA A 28 -3.84 8.81 13.70
CA ALA A 28 -3.40 8.72 15.10
C ALA A 28 -2.25 7.69 15.28
N ALA A 29 -2.29 6.55 14.59
CA ALA A 29 -1.21 5.57 14.64
C ALA A 29 0.11 6.15 14.12
N VAL A 30 0.07 6.85 12.99
CA VAL A 30 1.25 7.53 12.44
C VAL A 30 1.76 8.65 13.38
N LEU A 31 0.88 9.41 14.00
CA LEU A 31 1.31 10.40 15.01
C LEU A 31 2.04 9.74 16.20
N MET A 32 1.60 8.56 16.63
CA MET A 32 2.32 7.80 17.65
C MET A 32 3.69 7.31 17.17
N ASP A 33 3.80 6.84 15.92
CA ASP A 33 5.08 6.41 15.32
C ASP A 33 6.07 7.58 15.18
N LEU A 34 5.57 8.82 15.12
CA LEU A 34 6.34 10.06 15.06
C LEU A 34 6.52 10.74 16.43
N GLU A 35 6.14 10.09 17.51
CA GLU A 35 6.20 10.63 18.89
C GLU A 35 5.41 11.95 19.05
N ARG A 36 4.35 12.13 18.26
CA ARG A 36 3.48 13.32 18.26
C ARG A 36 2.09 13.02 18.81
N GLU A 37 2.05 12.30 19.94
CA GLU A 37 0.80 12.00 20.66
C GLU A 37 0.00 13.26 21.02
N ASP A 38 0.70 14.37 21.29
CA ASP A 38 0.12 15.68 21.57
C ASP A 38 -0.88 16.14 20.49
N LEU A 39 -0.67 15.75 19.24
CA LEU A 39 -1.54 16.12 18.12
C LEU A 39 -2.79 15.25 17.98
N ILE A 40 -2.88 14.11 18.66
CA ILE A 40 -4.05 13.22 18.53
C ILE A 40 -5.31 13.92 19.06
N GLU A 41 -5.26 14.46 20.27
CA GLU A 41 -6.41 15.18 20.83
C GLU A 41 -6.65 16.53 20.09
N ALA A 42 -5.59 17.22 19.74
CA ALA A 42 -5.69 18.49 19.03
C ALA A 42 -6.37 18.36 17.66
N TRP A 43 -6.09 17.30 16.90
CA TRP A 43 -6.61 17.14 15.54
C TRP A 43 -7.82 16.23 15.46
N PHE A 44 -7.94 15.27 16.35
CA PHE A 44 -8.99 14.24 16.32
C PHE A 44 -9.85 14.19 17.59
N GLY A 45 -9.72 15.18 18.50
CA GLY A 45 -10.45 15.21 19.77
C GLY A 45 -11.98 15.17 19.64
N SER A 46 -12.53 15.61 18.48
CA SER A 46 -13.95 15.48 18.17
C SER A 46 -14.38 14.07 17.76
N MET A 47 -13.42 13.17 17.51
CA MET A 47 -13.72 11.80 17.10
C MET A 47 -14.05 10.92 18.31
N PRO A 48 -14.96 9.93 18.16
CA PRO A 48 -15.32 9.04 19.26
C PRO A 48 -14.11 8.28 19.81
N ASN A 49 -13.90 8.36 21.11
CA ASN A 49 -12.79 7.69 21.85
C ASN A 49 -11.37 8.18 21.46
N ALA A 50 -11.23 9.41 20.91
CA ALA A 50 -9.92 9.96 20.55
C ALA A 50 -8.94 9.95 21.75
N ARG A 51 -9.41 10.30 22.96
CA ARG A 51 -8.58 10.29 24.20
C ARG A 51 -8.03 8.91 24.57
N ALA A 52 -8.75 7.84 24.23
CA ALA A 52 -8.32 6.47 24.50
C ALA A 52 -7.43 5.89 23.38
N MET A 53 -7.24 6.62 22.29
CA MET A 53 -6.58 6.11 21.08
C MET A 53 -5.12 5.76 21.34
N ALA A 54 -4.38 6.59 22.02
CA ALA A 54 -2.98 6.31 22.35
C ALA A 54 -2.82 5.02 23.18
N SER A 55 -3.69 4.81 24.18
CA SER A 55 -3.70 3.57 24.97
C SER A 55 -4.04 2.35 24.12
N LEU A 56 -4.99 2.47 23.19
CA LEU A 56 -5.34 1.41 22.25
C LEU A 56 -4.15 1.06 21.34
N ILE A 57 -3.47 2.07 20.80
CA ILE A 57 -2.31 1.89 19.91
C ILE A 57 -1.18 1.17 20.63
N ARG A 58 -0.90 1.53 21.89
CA ARG A 58 0.13 0.87 22.72
C ARG A 58 -0.25 -0.53 23.19
N SER A 59 -1.51 -0.91 23.08
CA SER A 59 -1.99 -2.21 23.55
C SER A 59 -1.33 -3.36 22.79
N PRO A 60 -0.84 -4.42 23.46
CA PRO A 60 -0.22 -5.57 22.80
C PRO A 60 -1.18 -6.38 21.93
N ILE A 61 -2.50 -6.21 22.10
CA ILE A 61 -3.52 -6.86 21.27
C ILE A 61 -3.79 -6.09 19.96
N THR A 62 -3.29 -4.87 19.83
CA THR A 62 -3.46 -4.09 18.62
C THR A 62 -2.60 -4.67 17.49
N LYS A 63 -3.27 -5.11 16.43
CA LYS A 63 -2.61 -5.63 15.24
C LYS A 63 -1.78 -4.55 14.55
N LYS A 64 -0.81 -4.98 13.76
CA LYS A 64 -0.01 -4.09 12.91
C LYS A 64 -0.33 -4.31 11.44
N THR A 65 0.02 -3.34 10.62
CA THR A 65 -0.17 -3.39 9.17
C THR A 65 1.00 -2.75 8.45
N SER A 66 1.38 -3.32 7.31
CA SER A 66 2.31 -2.73 6.32
C SER A 66 1.59 -2.41 5.01
N ALA A 67 0.25 -2.39 5.00
CA ALA A 67 -0.54 -2.16 3.79
C ALA A 67 -0.47 -0.68 3.35
N ALA A 68 -0.07 -0.44 2.10
CA ALA A 68 0.06 0.91 1.54
C ALA A 68 -1.24 1.73 1.64
N GLY A 69 -2.40 1.12 1.41
CA GLY A 69 -3.70 1.79 1.54
C GLY A 69 -3.93 2.42 2.92
N ARG A 70 -3.44 1.78 3.99
CA ARG A 70 -3.56 2.31 5.36
C ARG A 70 -2.70 3.56 5.57
N TYR A 71 -1.57 3.67 4.91
CA TYR A 71 -0.75 4.88 4.92
C TYR A 71 -1.40 6.03 4.14
N PHE A 72 -2.09 5.73 3.02
CA PHE A 72 -2.89 6.72 2.30
C PHE A 72 -4.07 7.22 3.14
N ASP A 73 -4.73 6.34 3.90
CA ASP A 73 -5.77 6.72 4.86
C ASP A 73 -5.20 7.66 5.94
N ALA A 74 -4.03 7.33 6.50
CA ALA A 74 -3.35 8.16 7.48
C ALA A 74 -3.06 9.56 6.91
N ALA A 75 -2.46 9.65 5.72
CA ALA A 75 -2.14 10.91 5.08
C ALA A 75 -3.40 11.76 4.80
N SER A 76 -4.46 11.14 4.32
CA SER A 76 -5.74 11.80 4.08
C SER A 76 -6.34 12.36 5.37
N ALA A 77 -6.27 11.62 6.48
CA ALA A 77 -6.75 12.08 7.78
C ALA A 77 -5.86 13.18 8.37
N LEU A 78 -4.53 13.01 8.28
CA LEU A 78 -3.57 13.99 8.76
C LEU A 78 -3.65 15.33 7.99
N LEU A 79 -4.05 15.31 6.74
CA LEU A 79 -4.34 16.52 5.96
C LEU A 79 -5.79 17.01 6.11
N ASP A 80 -6.60 16.39 6.96
CA ASP A 80 -8.01 16.75 7.17
C ASP A 80 -8.90 16.65 5.91
N ILE A 81 -8.56 15.70 5.03
CA ILE A 81 -9.32 15.43 3.80
C ILE A 81 -10.47 14.47 4.07
N THR A 82 -10.18 13.35 4.78
CA THR A 82 -11.19 12.34 5.10
C THR A 82 -10.88 11.69 6.45
N ARG A 83 -11.76 11.90 7.42
CA ARG A 83 -11.65 11.29 8.76
C ARG A 83 -12.44 10.00 8.90
N ILE A 84 -13.54 9.89 8.18
CA ILE A 84 -14.44 8.71 8.13
C ILE A 84 -14.78 8.47 6.67
N GLN A 85 -14.83 7.19 6.26
CA GLN A 85 -15.24 6.79 4.92
C GLN A 85 -16.24 5.64 4.99
N HIS A 86 -17.19 5.64 4.06
CA HIS A 86 -18.22 4.61 3.95
C HIS A 86 -17.87 3.61 2.83
N ASP A 87 -17.25 4.11 1.77
CA ASP A 87 -16.81 3.31 0.63
C ASP A 87 -15.31 3.06 0.70
N GLU A 88 -14.88 1.92 0.22
CA GLU A 88 -13.48 1.52 0.21
C GLU A 88 -12.61 2.51 -0.59
N ALA A 89 -11.42 2.80 -0.07
CA ALA A 89 -10.41 3.64 -0.69
C ALA A 89 -10.81 5.13 -0.93
N THR A 90 -11.97 5.60 -0.44
CA THR A 90 -12.41 6.99 -0.62
C THR A 90 -11.36 8.00 -0.12
N ALA A 91 -10.72 7.74 1.01
CA ALA A 91 -9.67 8.61 1.55
C ALA A 91 -8.47 8.72 0.60
N ALA A 92 -8.01 7.60 0.05
CA ALA A 92 -6.91 7.55 -0.90
C ALA A 92 -7.28 8.25 -2.23
N MET A 93 -8.49 8.02 -2.75
CA MET A 93 -8.96 8.65 -3.98
C MET A 93 -9.10 10.17 -3.83
N ARG A 94 -9.61 10.67 -2.70
CA ARG A 94 -9.70 12.11 -2.44
C ARG A 94 -8.33 12.75 -2.30
N LEU A 95 -7.40 12.07 -1.63
CA LEU A 95 -6.02 12.54 -1.51
C LEU A 95 -5.38 12.67 -2.89
N GLU A 96 -5.49 11.65 -3.74
CA GLU A 96 -4.98 11.68 -5.12
C GLU A 96 -5.64 12.78 -5.96
N ALA A 97 -6.97 12.88 -5.92
CA ALA A 97 -7.70 13.90 -6.68
C ALA A 97 -7.26 15.32 -6.31
N LEU A 98 -7.05 15.57 -5.01
CA LEU A 98 -6.57 16.87 -4.53
C LEU A 98 -5.13 17.14 -4.98
N ALA A 99 -4.25 16.15 -4.89
CA ALA A 99 -2.88 16.21 -5.37
C ALA A 99 -2.79 16.49 -6.88
N ALA A 100 -3.53 15.71 -7.67
CA ALA A 100 -3.55 15.84 -9.12
C ALA A 100 -4.14 17.20 -9.57
N ARG A 101 -5.18 17.67 -8.89
CA ARG A 101 -5.74 18.98 -9.14
C ARG A 101 -4.72 20.09 -8.89
N TYR A 102 -4.02 20.05 -7.76
CA TYR A 102 -2.99 21.04 -7.43
C TYR A 102 -1.90 21.08 -8.50
N GLU A 103 -1.36 19.94 -8.90
CA GLU A 103 -0.31 19.89 -9.92
C GLU A 103 -0.77 20.37 -11.30
N LYS A 104 -2.05 20.16 -11.64
CA LYS A 104 -2.64 20.67 -12.89
C LYS A 104 -2.79 22.19 -12.88
N GLU A 105 -3.17 22.78 -11.73
CA GLU A 105 -3.47 24.21 -11.59
C GLU A 105 -2.23 25.05 -11.28
N ALA A 106 -1.22 24.47 -10.63
CA ALA A 106 -0.01 25.18 -10.20
C ALA A 106 1.25 24.63 -10.87
N ARG A 107 1.83 23.57 -10.29
CA ARG A 107 3.08 22.95 -10.78
C ARG A 107 3.24 21.57 -10.19
N ARG A 108 4.04 20.75 -10.88
CA ARG A 108 4.50 19.48 -10.32
C ARG A 108 5.29 19.72 -9.04
N VAL A 109 4.97 18.94 -8.01
CA VAL A 109 5.63 19.02 -6.71
C VAL A 109 6.82 18.08 -6.69
N GLU A 110 7.93 18.55 -6.11
CA GLU A 110 9.12 17.72 -5.94
C GLU A 110 8.91 16.71 -4.81
N ALA A 111 9.30 15.46 -5.06
CA ALA A 111 9.28 14.39 -4.08
C ALA A 111 10.39 14.56 -3.04
N LEU A 112 10.10 14.22 -1.78
CA LEU A 112 11.13 14.08 -0.76
C LEU A 112 12.06 12.93 -1.12
N ALA A 113 13.34 13.19 -1.16
CA ALA A 113 14.36 12.18 -1.38
C ALA A 113 14.72 11.48 -0.05
N LEU A 114 14.44 10.19 0.06
CA LEU A 114 14.90 9.41 1.20
C LEU A 114 16.41 9.11 1.11
N PRO A 115 17.10 9.01 2.26
CA PRO A 115 18.51 8.63 2.29
C PRO A 115 18.76 7.28 1.63
N GLN A 116 19.88 7.13 0.92
CA GLN A 116 20.23 5.89 0.22
C GLN A 116 20.33 4.69 1.17
N ALA A 117 20.75 4.88 2.42
CA ALA A 117 20.80 3.84 3.43
C ALA A 117 19.43 3.25 3.73
N SER A 118 18.38 4.08 3.81
CA SER A 118 17.00 3.64 4.04
C SER A 118 16.49 2.76 2.89
N LEU A 119 16.94 3.00 1.66
CA LEU A 119 16.52 2.22 0.49
C LEU A 119 17.17 0.82 0.43
N LYS A 120 18.25 0.58 1.18
CA LYS A 120 18.94 -0.73 1.25
C LYS A 120 18.31 -1.68 2.29
N SER A 121 17.53 -1.16 3.22
CA SER A 121 16.82 -1.97 4.21
C SER A 121 15.70 -2.79 3.53
N PRO A 122 15.47 -4.05 3.93
CA PRO A 122 14.30 -4.81 3.48
C PRO A 122 12.98 -4.23 4.02
N VAL A 123 13.05 -3.34 5.01
CA VAL A 123 11.88 -2.62 5.55
C VAL A 123 12.01 -1.15 5.16
N LEU A 124 11.05 -0.67 4.34
CA LEU A 124 10.99 0.73 3.96
C LEU A 124 10.32 1.56 5.05
N ASP A 125 11.09 2.42 5.69
CA ASP A 125 10.59 3.37 6.69
C ASP A 125 9.95 4.59 6.00
N LEU A 126 8.68 4.83 6.31
CA LEU A 126 7.90 5.94 5.77
C LEU A 126 7.84 7.15 6.72
N ARG A 127 8.40 7.06 7.93
CA ARG A 127 8.36 8.17 8.91
C ARG A 127 8.86 9.49 8.34
N PRO A 128 9.97 9.57 7.59
CA PRO A 128 10.44 10.85 7.05
C PRO A 128 9.43 11.52 6.09
N ILE A 129 8.63 10.71 5.37
CA ILE A 129 7.58 11.24 4.48
C ILE A 129 6.43 11.84 5.31
N PHE A 130 6.08 11.20 6.42
CA PHE A 130 5.04 11.69 7.30
C PHE A 130 5.51 12.86 8.17
N GLU A 131 6.77 12.91 8.59
CA GLU A 131 7.38 14.08 9.24
C GLU A 131 7.23 15.29 8.33
N ARG A 132 7.58 15.14 7.05
CA ARG A 132 7.40 16.21 6.07
C ARG A 132 5.92 16.61 5.89
N LEU A 133 5.01 15.65 5.86
CA LEU A 133 3.57 15.91 5.78
C LEU A 133 3.08 16.72 6.98
N LEU A 134 3.58 16.39 8.19
CA LEU A 134 3.28 17.15 9.40
C LEU A 134 3.82 18.58 9.33
N GLU A 135 5.07 18.73 8.90
CA GLU A 135 5.69 20.04 8.71
C GLU A 135 4.88 20.90 7.74
N ASP A 136 4.49 20.34 6.60
CA ASP A 136 3.69 21.04 5.59
C ASP A 136 2.36 21.51 6.20
N ARG A 137 1.66 20.65 6.93
CA ARG A 137 0.40 21.02 7.60
C ARG A 137 0.59 22.10 8.67
N LEU A 138 1.57 21.95 9.54
CA LEU A 138 1.85 22.88 10.64
C LEU A 138 2.32 24.24 10.11
N SER A 139 3.01 24.27 8.97
CA SER A 139 3.46 25.50 8.31
C SER A 139 2.38 26.15 7.43
N GLY A 140 1.17 25.60 7.38
CA GLY A 140 0.08 26.15 6.58
C GLY A 140 0.27 26.02 5.06
N ILE A 141 1.08 25.05 4.61
CA ILE A 141 1.21 24.73 3.17
C ILE A 141 -0.17 24.33 2.63
N PRO A 142 -0.55 24.76 1.42
CA PRO A 142 -1.83 24.38 0.82
C PRO A 142 -2.02 22.85 0.83
N GLN A 143 -3.20 22.40 1.24
CA GLN A 143 -3.54 20.99 1.41
C GLN A 143 -3.26 20.17 0.14
N GLY A 144 -3.52 20.75 -1.05
CA GLY A 144 -3.24 20.12 -2.34
C GLY A 144 -1.75 19.94 -2.61
N GLU A 145 -0.91 20.91 -2.20
CA GLU A 145 0.55 20.80 -2.33
C GLU A 145 1.11 19.72 -1.41
N ALA A 146 0.69 19.70 -0.14
CA ALA A 146 1.09 18.69 0.82
C ALA A 146 0.63 17.28 0.38
N ALA A 147 -0.57 17.14 -0.17
CA ALA A 147 -1.09 15.90 -0.74
C ALA A 147 -0.23 15.43 -1.94
N ALA A 148 0.09 16.35 -2.86
CA ALA A 148 0.92 16.04 -4.02
C ALA A 148 2.34 15.62 -3.59
N ARG A 149 2.95 16.34 -2.65
CA ARG A 149 4.27 16.00 -2.10
C ARG A 149 4.27 14.62 -1.45
N PHE A 150 3.24 14.29 -0.67
CA PHE A 150 3.09 12.97 -0.07
C PHE A 150 3.04 11.87 -1.13
N VAL A 151 2.13 11.97 -2.11
CA VAL A 151 1.95 10.94 -3.15
C VAL A 151 3.22 10.75 -3.97
N ARG A 152 3.87 11.85 -4.39
CA ARG A 152 5.13 11.83 -5.15
C ARG A 152 6.27 11.23 -4.33
N SER A 153 6.39 11.61 -3.06
CA SER A 153 7.43 11.09 -2.16
C SER A 153 7.25 9.59 -1.90
N PHE A 154 6.02 9.14 -1.69
CA PHE A 154 5.69 7.74 -1.51
C PHE A 154 6.03 6.93 -2.77
N GLY A 155 5.60 7.38 -3.95
CA GLY A 155 5.88 6.73 -5.23
C GLY A 155 7.39 6.64 -5.51
N ALA A 156 8.11 7.75 -5.35
CA ALA A 156 9.55 7.79 -5.52
C ALA A 156 10.29 6.86 -4.55
N ALA A 157 9.88 6.87 -3.26
CA ALA A 157 10.47 6.00 -2.24
C ALA A 157 10.27 4.52 -2.57
N VAL A 158 9.04 4.11 -2.88
CA VAL A 158 8.72 2.71 -3.22
C VAL A 158 9.43 2.28 -4.50
N GLY A 159 9.42 3.10 -5.55
CA GLY A 159 10.07 2.77 -6.83
C GLY A 159 11.58 2.60 -6.68
N ARG A 160 12.25 3.54 -6.01
CA ARG A 160 13.70 3.48 -5.75
C ARG A 160 14.09 2.36 -4.81
N TRP A 161 13.29 2.14 -3.75
CA TRP A 161 13.51 1.04 -2.81
C TRP A 161 13.36 -0.32 -3.48
N THR A 162 12.30 -0.52 -4.27
CA THR A 162 12.09 -1.77 -5.02
C THR A 162 13.26 -2.05 -5.95
N ALA A 163 13.73 -1.05 -6.68
CA ALA A 163 14.90 -1.18 -7.54
C ALA A 163 16.15 -1.60 -6.75
N ALA A 164 16.40 -0.97 -5.58
CA ALA A 164 17.55 -1.28 -4.74
C ALA A 164 17.51 -2.69 -4.16
N GLN A 165 16.32 -3.17 -3.72
CA GLN A 165 16.14 -4.55 -3.24
C GLN A 165 16.39 -5.57 -4.35
N LEU A 166 15.89 -5.32 -5.54
CA LEU A 166 16.06 -6.20 -6.70
C LEU A 166 17.50 -6.21 -7.22
N ASP A 167 18.19 -5.07 -7.27
CA ASP A 167 19.60 -4.97 -7.67
C ASP A 167 20.56 -5.71 -6.73
N GLY A 168 20.14 -5.95 -5.50
CA GLY A 168 20.87 -6.80 -4.54
C GLY A 168 20.92 -8.28 -4.97
N ARG A 169 20.06 -8.74 -5.88
CA ARG A 169 19.95 -10.13 -6.31
C ARG A 169 20.92 -10.47 -7.45
N ALA A 170 21.56 -11.62 -7.36
CA ALA A 170 22.54 -12.05 -8.36
C ALA A 170 21.90 -12.35 -9.74
N ASP A 171 20.71 -12.96 -9.74
CA ASP A 171 19.96 -13.27 -10.95
C ASP A 171 19.57 -11.99 -11.73
N VAL A 172 19.13 -10.95 -11.02
CA VAL A 172 18.80 -9.64 -11.60
C VAL A 172 20.05 -8.95 -12.17
N ARG A 173 21.15 -8.93 -11.41
CA ARG A 173 22.41 -8.34 -11.91
C ARG A 173 22.92 -9.07 -13.16
N ASN A 174 22.85 -10.38 -13.19
CA ASN A 174 23.26 -11.17 -14.34
C ASN A 174 22.36 -10.92 -15.57
N ALA A 175 21.06 -10.79 -15.38
CA ALA A 175 20.14 -10.45 -16.47
C ALA A 175 20.47 -9.05 -17.05
N LYS A 176 20.67 -8.04 -16.19
CA LYS A 176 21.07 -6.70 -16.63
C LYS A 176 22.43 -6.69 -17.34
N ALA A 177 23.40 -7.47 -16.88
CA ALA A 177 24.71 -7.61 -17.54
C ALA A 177 24.59 -8.20 -18.97
N ARG A 178 23.55 -9.00 -19.24
CA ARG A 178 23.22 -9.50 -20.59
C ARG A 178 22.41 -8.50 -21.43
N GLY A 179 22.17 -7.29 -20.93
CA GLY A 179 21.35 -6.27 -21.61
C GLY A 179 19.84 -6.49 -21.47
N GLU A 180 19.41 -7.42 -20.61
CA GLU A 180 18.00 -7.67 -20.34
C GLU A 180 17.44 -6.63 -19.38
N ARG A 181 16.13 -6.36 -19.49
CA ARG A 181 15.37 -5.51 -18.55
C ARG A 181 14.44 -6.41 -17.72
N PRO A 182 14.84 -6.80 -16.49
CA PRO A 182 14.01 -7.65 -15.66
C PRO A 182 12.62 -7.07 -15.44
N ILE A 183 11.59 -7.94 -15.48
CA ILE A 183 10.20 -7.54 -15.34
C ILE A 183 9.88 -7.32 -13.87
N VAL A 184 9.19 -6.22 -13.56
CA VAL A 184 8.56 -5.96 -12.27
C VAL A 184 7.06 -5.82 -12.49
N ALA A 185 6.28 -6.82 -12.05
CA ALA A 185 4.83 -6.78 -12.13
C ALA A 185 4.28 -5.89 -11.00
N LEU A 186 3.49 -4.88 -11.36
CA LEU A 186 2.81 -3.97 -10.44
C LEU A 186 1.37 -4.44 -10.28
N THR A 187 1.01 -4.92 -9.09
CA THR A 187 -0.32 -5.48 -8.78
C THR A 187 -0.79 -5.03 -7.41
N GLY A 188 -2.09 -5.01 -7.21
CA GLY A 188 -2.75 -4.51 -6.00
C GLY A 188 -3.53 -3.22 -6.25
N GLY A 189 -4.59 -2.97 -5.45
CA GLY A 189 -5.51 -1.83 -5.59
C GLY A 189 -4.83 -0.46 -5.56
N CYS A 190 -3.66 -0.33 -4.90
CA CYS A 190 -2.91 0.92 -4.85
C CYS A 190 -2.43 1.40 -6.22
N PHE A 191 -2.27 0.51 -7.21
CA PHE A 191 -1.88 0.87 -8.58
C PHE A 191 -3.03 1.41 -9.44
N LEU A 192 -4.24 1.53 -8.88
CA LEU A 192 -5.31 2.36 -9.44
C LEU A 192 -5.01 3.85 -9.26
N ASN A 193 -4.15 4.23 -8.31
CA ASN A 193 -3.65 5.58 -8.16
C ASN A 193 -2.65 5.87 -9.28
N ARG A 194 -3.05 6.78 -10.20
CA ARG A 194 -2.27 7.09 -11.39
C ARG A 194 -0.94 7.78 -11.06
N MET A 195 -0.93 8.72 -10.11
CA MET A 195 0.28 9.45 -9.73
C MET A 195 1.32 8.50 -9.13
N LEU A 196 0.86 7.60 -8.25
CA LEU A 196 1.70 6.56 -7.64
C LEU A 196 2.29 5.63 -8.69
N LEU A 197 1.45 5.16 -9.62
CA LEU A 197 1.85 4.28 -10.71
C LEU A 197 2.90 4.92 -11.61
N GLU A 198 2.69 6.19 -12.01
CA GLU A 198 3.61 6.94 -12.86
C GLU A 198 4.99 7.05 -12.20
N ASP A 199 5.05 7.43 -10.92
CA ASP A 199 6.33 7.61 -10.22
C ASP A 199 7.06 6.29 -10.00
N ILE A 200 6.38 5.25 -9.53
CA ILE A 200 7.00 3.93 -9.34
C ILE A 200 7.53 3.39 -10.67
N SER A 201 6.72 3.47 -11.75
CA SER A 201 7.11 3.01 -13.07
C SER A 201 8.31 3.78 -13.63
N ALA A 202 8.34 5.10 -13.45
CA ALA A 202 9.44 5.94 -13.90
C ALA A 202 10.75 5.58 -13.18
N HIS A 203 10.72 5.42 -11.86
CA HIS A 203 11.91 5.06 -11.08
C HIS A 203 12.42 3.65 -11.39
N LEU A 204 11.53 2.68 -11.57
CA LEU A 204 11.90 1.33 -11.99
C LEU A 204 12.50 1.32 -13.41
N ALA A 205 11.89 2.05 -14.34
CA ALA A 205 12.39 2.16 -15.71
C ALA A 205 13.78 2.82 -15.77
N ALA A 206 13.97 3.91 -15.01
CA ALA A 206 15.27 4.58 -14.88
C ALA A 206 16.35 3.67 -14.27
N ALA A 207 15.96 2.75 -13.36
CA ALA A 207 16.84 1.75 -12.80
C ALA A 207 17.06 0.52 -13.70
N GLY A 208 16.57 0.51 -14.95
CA GLY A 208 16.80 -0.55 -15.93
C GLY A 208 15.84 -1.74 -15.81
N PHE A 209 14.72 -1.60 -15.10
CA PHE A 209 13.65 -2.60 -15.05
C PHE A 209 12.58 -2.33 -16.11
N ARG A 210 11.73 -3.32 -16.34
CA ARG A 210 10.51 -3.20 -17.14
C ARG A 210 9.29 -3.34 -16.24
N PRO A 211 8.70 -2.23 -15.75
CA PRO A 211 7.45 -2.29 -15.01
C PRO A 211 6.32 -2.75 -15.94
N VAL A 212 5.46 -3.64 -15.47
CA VAL A 212 4.29 -4.13 -16.20
C VAL A 212 3.06 -4.12 -15.29
N LEU A 213 1.92 -3.70 -15.87
CA LEU A 213 0.62 -3.79 -15.22
C LEU A 213 -0.25 -4.83 -15.95
N PRO A 214 -1.20 -5.45 -15.25
CA PRO A 214 -2.30 -6.15 -15.91
C PRO A 214 -3.06 -5.18 -16.83
N SER A 215 -3.29 -5.57 -18.09
CA SER A 215 -4.05 -4.77 -19.06
C SER A 215 -5.43 -5.33 -19.33
N ALA A 216 -5.60 -6.64 -19.18
CA ALA A 216 -6.86 -7.33 -19.45
C ALA A 216 -7.79 -7.42 -18.23
N VAL A 217 -7.26 -7.21 -17.03
CA VAL A 217 -8.00 -7.26 -15.78
C VAL A 217 -7.52 -6.14 -14.86
N PRO A 218 -8.34 -5.71 -13.88
CA PRO A 218 -7.89 -4.74 -12.87
C PRO A 218 -6.68 -5.24 -12.10
N PRO A 219 -5.77 -4.33 -11.66
CA PRO A 219 -4.59 -4.71 -10.87
C PRO A 219 -4.91 -5.17 -9.44
N GLY A 220 -6.13 -4.91 -8.94
CA GLY A 220 -6.62 -5.29 -7.60
C GLY A 220 -7.42 -6.58 -7.61
N ASP A 221 -8.30 -6.73 -6.61
CA ASP A 221 -9.07 -7.94 -6.32
C ASP A 221 -9.91 -8.45 -7.49
N GLY A 222 -10.37 -7.56 -8.38
CA GLY A 222 -11.08 -7.96 -9.59
C GLY A 222 -10.28 -8.84 -10.57
N GLY A 223 -8.94 -8.92 -10.40
CA GLY A 223 -8.07 -9.79 -11.18
C GLY A 223 -7.77 -11.16 -10.56
N LEU A 224 -8.11 -11.37 -9.28
CA LEU A 224 -7.72 -12.56 -8.52
C LEU A 224 -8.23 -13.86 -9.14
N ALA A 225 -9.52 -13.93 -9.48
CA ALA A 225 -10.13 -15.14 -10.04
C ALA A 225 -9.44 -15.61 -11.34
N LEU A 226 -9.01 -14.68 -12.20
CA LEU A 226 -8.25 -15.04 -13.40
C LEU A 226 -6.86 -15.57 -13.05
N GLY A 227 -6.19 -14.97 -12.06
CA GLY A 227 -4.89 -15.43 -11.58
C GLY A 227 -4.96 -16.84 -10.99
N GLU A 228 -5.97 -17.12 -10.18
CA GLU A 228 -6.21 -18.44 -9.59
C GLU A 228 -6.51 -19.49 -10.69
N ALA A 229 -7.38 -19.18 -11.64
CA ALA A 229 -7.68 -20.08 -12.76
C ALA A 229 -6.42 -20.37 -13.61
N TRP A 230 -5.58 -19.35 -13.84
CA TRP A 230 -4.32 -19.54 -14.57
C TRP A 230 -3.34 -20.42 -13.80
N LEU A 231 -3.20 -20.22 -12.49
CA LEU A 231 -2.34 -21.06 -11.63
C LEU A 231 -2.84 -22.50 -11.60
N ALA A 232 -4.15 -22.72 -11.44
CA ALA A 232 -4.76 -24.03 -11.49
C ALA A 232 -4.46 -24.74 -12.82
N LYS A 233 -4.67 -24.06 -13.95
CA LYS A 233 -4.33 -24.59 -15.28
C LYS A 233 -2.86 -25.01 -15.36
N ARG A 234 -1.93 -24.15 -14.95
CA ARG A 234 -0.48 -24.46 -14.95
C ARG A 234 -0.12 -25.64 -14.07
N PHE A 235 -0.77 -25.74 -12.91
CA PHE A 235 -0.59 -26.88 -12.00
C PHE A 235 -1.02 -28.20 -12.66
N PHE A 236 -2.21 -28.23 -13.27
CA PHE A 236 -2.70 -29.43 -13.98
C PHE A 236 -1.83 -29.80 -15.18
N GLU A 237 -1.36 -28.81 -15.94
CA GLU A 237 -0.44 -29.06 -17.06
C GLU A 237 0.89 -29.69 -16.56
N ALA A 238 1.46 -29.16 -15.47
CA ALA A 238 2.68 -29.69 -14.88
C ALA A 238 2.49 -31.10 -14.30
N ALA A 239 1.39 -31.37 -13.61
CA ALA A 239 1.06 -32.70 -13.08
C ALA A 239 0.91 -33.74 -14.20
N ARG A 240 0.24 -33.37 -15.30
CA ARG A 240 0.13 -34.24 -16.47
C ARG A 240 1.49 -34.54 -17.12
N ALA A 241 2.37 -33.54 -17.21
CA ALA A 241 3.70 -33.71 -17.81
C ALA A 241 4.61 -34.63 -16.95
N GLN A 242 4.38 -34.68 -15.63
CA GLN A 242 5.18 -35.51 -14.70
C GLN A 242 4.54 -36.88 -14.43
N GLN A 243 3.39 -37.23 -15.01
CA GLN A 243 2.61 -38.43 -14.70
C GLN A 243 2.35 -38.64 -13.19
N ALA A 244 2.40 -37.56 -12.42
CA ALA A 244 2.13 -37.60 -10.99
C ALA A 244 0.60 -37.71 -10.75
N PRO A 245 0.15 -38.50 -9.74
CA PRO A 245 -1.27 -38.51 -9.37
C PRO A 245 -1.70 -37.10 -8.95
N LEU A 246 -2.90 -36.71 -9.37
CA LEU A 246 -3.52 -35.46 -8.92
C LEU A 246 -3.60 -35.46 -7.39
N PRO A 247 -3.32 -34.33 -6.70
CA PRO A 247 -3.57 -34.23 -5.28
C PRO A 247 -5.05 -34.53 -5.02
N ALA A 248 -5.32 -35.22 -3.91
CA ALA A 248 -6.70 -35.44 -3.47
C ALA A 248 -7.43 -34.08 -3.41
N GLU A 249 -8.67 -34.07 -3.86
CA GLU A 249 -9.49 -32.85 -3.78
C GLU A 249 -9.46 -32.34 -2.33
N PRO A 250 -9.23 -31.02 -2.12
CA PRO A 250 -9.39 -30.47 -0.80
C PRO A 250 -10.84 -30.74 -0.38
N GLU A 251 -11.03 -31.37 0.77
CA GLU A 251 -12.35 -31.49 1.39
C GLU A 251 -12.85 -30.07 1.73
N TYR A 252 -13.39 -29.39 0.75
CA TYR A 252 -14.26 -28.26 1.04
C TYR A 252 -15.54 -28.86 1.66
N GLY A 253 -15.59 -28.81 2.98
CA GLY A 253 -16.81 -29.10 3.72
C GLY A 253 -17.89 -28.09 3.38
N PHE A 254 -18.46 -28.19 2.20
CA PHE A 254 -19.81 -27.65 1.95
C PHE A 254 -20.75 -28.47 2.82
N GLY A 255 -21.09 -27.94 3.99
CA GLY A 255 -22.15 -28.49 4.79
C GLY A 255 -23.35 -28.68 3.88
N THR A 256 -23.81 -29.93 3.74
CA THR A 256 -25.03 -30.27 3.02
C THR A 256 -26.13 -29.41 3.63
N ILE A 257 -26.60 -28.40 2.88
CA ILE A 257 -27.83 -27.68 3.23
C ILE A 257 -28.95 -28.73 3.15
N SER A 258 -29.45 -29.11 4.32
CA SER A 258 -30.59 -30.01 4.42
C SER A 258 -31.78 -29.38 3.69
N LYS A 259 -32.49 -30.17 2.88
CA LYS A 259 -33.71 -29.74 2.18
C LYS A 259 -34.85 -29.27 3.11
N SER A 260 -34.64 -29.33 4.43
CA SER A 260 -35.62 -28.88 5.44
C SER A 260 -35.57 -27.37 5.72
N ASP A 261 -34.50 -26.64 5.31
CA ASP A 261 -34.37 -25.22 5.64
C ASP A 261 -34.80 -24.27 4.50
N ALA A 262 -35.41 -24.81 3.44
CA ALA A 262 -35.85 -24.03 2.29
C ALA A 262 -37.36 -23.70 2.30
N LEU A 263 -38.09 -24.00 3.40
CA LEU A 263 -39.55 -23.73 3.56
C LEU A 263 -39.84 -23.26 4.99
N ALA A 264 -39.38 -22.06 5.34
CA ALA A 264 -39.92 -21.27 6.45
C ALA A 264 -39.77 -19.78 6.13
#